data_abb7c26662ed7b2de767dc4be66096f9
#
_entry.id   abb7c26662ed7b2de767dc4be66096f9
#
_cell.length_a   1.000
_cell.length_b   1.000
_cell.length_c   1.000
_cell.angle_alpha   90.00
_cell.angle_beta   90.00
_cell.angle_gamma   90.00
#
_symmetry.space_group_name_H-M   'P 1'
#
loop_
_entity.id
_entity.type
_entity.pdbx_description
1 polymer ?
#
loop_
_entity_poly.entity_id
_entity_poly.type
_entity_poly.pdbx_seq_one_letter_code
_entity_poly.pdbx_strand_id
1 'polypeptide(L)'
;VQFLSTAQLLLTTLVVKLAIIAVLSTMLVRFQQFRRILLTEQRAWRERLVFAFMLGIPLVGGVAARLLLNYNAADFLLAGPFLAGLLAGPYAGAIVGTLLGSPALIGGEVGAMPFAVGCGFAGGGIREVCPKEAIWHLSPLFFTDLHRHAWQVVSRFKVDWLLLLAAAPVGLELIRQGVGLRFGTNAIFFYQPDSLLMAALIALSTVLSVAIPIKIWNTARIEHRLQEQDTLLMEARVDALANQINPHFLFNTLTSISSLIRSQPETARTLILKLSTMLRRMLRTQEHF
;
A
#
# COMPACT_ATOMS: atom_id res chain seq x y z
N VAL A 1 39.95 -11.45 8.42
CA VAL A 1 39.64 -10.60 9.57
C VAL A 1 38.13 -10.45 9.64
N GLN A 2 37.45 -11.20 10.53
CA GLN A 2 36.02 -11.01 10.80
C GLN A 2 35.91 -9.79 11.72
N PHE A 3 35.51 -8.63 11.17
CA PHE A 3 35.32 -7.39 11.93
C PHE A 3 34.03 -7.38 12.79
N LEU A 4 33.10 -8.29 12.53
CA LEU A 4 31.79 -8.33 13.18
C LEU A 4 31.53 -9.73 13.76
N SER A 5 30.89 -9.78 14.94
CA SER A 5 30.38 -11.04 15.50
C SER A 5 29.21 -11.56 14.67
N THR A 6 28.90 -12.86 14.76
CA THR A 6 27.74 -13.49 14.09
C THR A 6 26.43 -12.77 14.39
N ALA A 7 26.24 -12.35 15.64
CA ALA A 7 25.08 -11.56 16.08
C ALA A 7 25.01 -10.18 15.41
N GLN A 8 26.14 -9.49 15.27
CA GLN A 8 26.20 -8.19 14.57
C GLN A 8 25.93 -8.33 13.08
N LEU A 9 26.45 -9.37 12.43
CA LEU A 9 26.17 -9.68 11.03
C LEU A 9 24.68 -9.96 10.82
N LEU A 10 24.06 -10.77 11.68
CA LEU A 10 22.63 -11.05 11.60
C LEU A 10 21.80 -9.77 11.78
N LEU A 11 22.10 -8.96 12.81
CA LEU A 11 21.40 -7.70 13.05
C LEU A 11 21.51 -6.75 11.83
N THR A 12 22.71 -6.60 11.29
CA THR A 12 22.93 -5.77 10.09
C THR A 12 22.11 -6.30 8.92
N THR A 13 22.10 -7.63 8.72
CA THR A 13 21.32 -8.27 7.66
C THR A 13 19.81 -7.99 7.81
N LEU A 14 19.27 -8.07 9.03
CA LEU A 14 17.86 -7.79 9.28
C LEU A 14 17.50 -6.32 9.04
N VAL A 15 18.35 -5.38 9.48
CA VAL A 15 18.16 -3.93 9.24
C VAL A 15 18.21 -3.62 7.75
N VAL A 16 19.17 -4.15 7.02
CA VAL A 16 19.30 -3.95 5.57
C VAL A 16 18.11 -4.55 4.82
N LYS A 17 17.64 -5.72 5.24
CA LYS A 17 16.40 -6.33 4.70
C LYS A 17 15.20 -5.39 4.81
N LEU A 18 15.00 -4.76 5.98
CA LEU A 18 13.92 -3.81 6.19
C LEU A 18 14.09 -2.54 5.34
N ALA A 19 15.32 -2.06 5.18
CA ALA A 19 15.62 -0.92 4.31
C ALA A 19 15.29 -1.23 2.84
N ILE A 20 15.69 -2.39 2.34
CA ILE A 20 15.40 -2.83 0.96
C ILE A 20 13.90 -2.89 0.72
N ILE A 21 13.13 -3.52 1.61
CA ILE A 21 11.67 -3.65 1.42
C ILE A 21 10.97 -2.29 1.50
N ALA A 22 11.43 -1.38 2.35
CA ALA A 22 10.91 -0.01 2.43
C ALA A 22 11.16 0.77 1.14
N VAL A 23 12.39 0.71 0.59
CA VAL A 23 12.75 1.36 -0.67
C VAL A 23 11.93 0.79 -1.82
N LEU A 24 11.83 -0.53 -1.95
CA LEU A 24 11.03 -1.18 -2.99
C LEU A 24 9.56 -0.78 -2.89
N SER A 25 9.01 -0.76 -1.69
CA SER A 25 7.61 -0.36 -1.46
C SER A 25 7.35 1.09 -1.86
N THR A 26 8.29 1.99 -1.56
CA THR A 26 8.21 3.41 -1.93
C THR A 26 8.36 3.60 -3.45
N MET A 27 9.24 2.83 -4.10
CA MET A 27 9.39 2.87 -5.56
C MET A 27 8.15 2.37 -6.27
N LEU A 28 7.54 1.28 -5.80
CA LEU A 28 6.33 0.71 -6.42
C LEU A 28 5.17 1.69 -6.43
N VAL A 29 4.98 2.47 -5.37
CA VAL A 29 3.91 3.48 -5.28
C VAL A 29 4.06 4.60 -6.32
N ARG A 30 5.27 4.88 -6.81
CA ARG A 30 5.49 5.88 -7.88
C ARG A 30 4.91 5.46 -9.22
N PHE A 31 4.73 4.15 -9.47
CA PHE A 31 4.11 3.67 -10.70
C PHE A 31 2.59 3.84 -10.65
N GLN A 32 2.03 4.58 -11.60
CA GLN A 32 0.57 4.83 -11.69
C GLN A 32 -0.25 3.54 -11.71
N GLN A 33 0.21 2.52 -12.45
CA GLN A 33 -0.47 1.23 -12.53
C GLN A 33 -0.56 0.54 -11.17
N PHE A 34 0.54 0.53 -10.40
CA PHE A 34 0.57 -0.06 -9.07
C PHE A 34 -0.36 0.67 -8.11
N ARG A 35 -0.30 2.01 -8.11
CA ARG A 35 -1.16 2.88 -7.30
C ARG A 35 -2.64 2.68 -7.63
N ARG A 36 -2.99 2.61 -8.92
CA ARG A 36 -4.36 2.33 -9.36
C ARG A 36 -4.87 0.99 -8.83
N ILE A 37 -4.05 -0.06 -8.89
CA ILE A 37 -4.40 -1.39 -8.39
C ILE A 37 -4.58 -1.39 -6.85
N LEU A 38 -3.79 -0.58 -6.12
CA LEU A 38 -3.97 -0.42 -4.67
C LEU A 38 -5.32 0.22 -4.29
N LEU A 39 -5.81 1.14 -5.11
CA LEU A 39 -7.08 1.85 -4.90
C LEU A 39 -8.31 1.00 -5.26
N THR A 40 -8.14 0.05 -6.18
CA THR A 40 -9.24 -0.81 -6.66
C THR A 40 -9.54 -1.91 -5.64
N GLU A 41 -10.77 -1.97 -5.12
CA GLU A 41 -11.17 -3.01 -4.17
C GLU A 41 -11.49 -4.33 -4.85
N GLN A 42 -12.26 -4.28 -5.96
CA GLN A 42 -12.59 -5.45 -6.77
C GLN A 42 -11.62 -5.52 -7.95
N ARG A 43 -10.57 -6.34 -7.80
CA ARG A 43 -9.53 -6.48 -8.81
C ARG A 43 -9.90 -7.53 -9.83
N ALA A 44 -9.89 -7.12 -11.11
CA ALA A 44 -9.98 -8.06 -12.23
C ALA A 44 -8.75 -9.00 -12.23
N TRP A 45 -8.89 -10.18 -12.86
CA TRP A 45 -7.80 -11.15 -12.94
C TRP A 45 -6.51 -10.57 -13.55
N ARG A 46 -6.64 -9.73 -14.57
CA ARG A 46 -5.51 -9.02 -15.19
C ARG A 46 -4.78 -8.11 -14.20
N GLU A 47 -5.49 -7.39 -13.36
CA GLU A 47 -4.91 -6.50 -12.35
C GLU A 47 -4.16 -7.29 -11.27
N ARG A 48 -4.68 -8.47 -10.88
CA ARG A 48 -3.99 -9.38 -9.95
C ARG A 48 -2.67 -9.88 -10.53
N LEU A 49 -2.65 -10.23 -11.82
CA LEU A 49 -1.44 -10.64 -12.53
C LEU A 49 -0.43 -9.49 -12.60
N VAL A 50 -0.86 -8.31 -13.03
CA VAL A 50 0.03 -7.13 -13.10
C VAL A 50 0.61 -6.82 -11.72
N PHE A 51 -0.20 -6.87 -10.66
CA PHE A 51 0.28 -6.68 -9.29
C PHE A 51 1.33 -7.73 -8.90
N ALA A 52 1.05 -9.01 -9.19
CA ALA A 52 1.96 -10.10 -8.87
C ALA A 52 3.31 -9.95 -9.58
N PHE A 53 3.32 -9.55 -10.85
CA PHE A 53 4.56 -9.32 -11.60
C PHE A 53 5.29 -8.06 -11.15
N MET A 54 4.58 -6.95 -10.90
CA MET A 54 5.19 -5.70 -10.43
C MET A 54 5.87 -5.87 -9.06
N LEU A 55 5.26 -6.67 -8.17
CA LEU A 55 5.86 -6.99 -6.87
C LEU A 55 6.90 -8.10 -6.99
N GLY A 56 6.62 -9.15 -7.75
CA GLY A 56 7.45 -10.36 -7.82
C GLY A 56 8.78 -10.13 -8.52
N ILE A 57 8.82 -9.45 -9.68
CA ILE A 57 10.05 -9.29 -10.49
C ILE A 57 11.20 -8.65 -9.68
N PRO A 58 11.02 -7.50 -8.99
CA PRO A 58 12.10 -6.93 -8.19
C PRO A 58 12.55 -7.87 -7.06
N LEU A 59 11.61 -8.60 -6.46
CA LEU A 59 11.91 -9.54 -5.38
C LEU A 59 12.65 -10.79 -5.87
N VAL A 60 12.38 -11.24 -7.10
CA VAL A 60 13.17 -12.33 -7.74
C VAL A 60 14.63 -11.91 -7.89
N GLY A 61 14.89 -10.66 -8.30
CA GLY A 61 16.24 -10.11 -8.33
C GLY A 61 16.94 -10.16 -6.97
N GLY A 62 16.18 -9.93 -5.87
CA GLY A 62 16.66 -10.10 -4.51
C GLY A 62 17.07 -11.55 -4.19
N VAL A 63 16.21 -12.52 -4.51
CA VAL A 63 16.51 -13.95 -4.30
C VAL A 63 17.74 -14.36 -5.14
N ALA A 64 17.84 -13.91 -6.37
CA ALA A 64 19.01 -14.15 -7.21
C ALA A 64 20.29 -13.54 -6.60
N ALA A 65 20.23 -12.32 -6.06
CA ALA A 65 21.35 -11.70 -5.36
C ALA A 65 21.75 -12.49 -4.10
N ARG A 66 20.78 -13.04 -3.34
CA ARG A 66 21.06 -13.93 -2.21
C ARG A 66 21.85 -15.17 -2.65
N LEU A 67 21.41 -15.81 -3.73
CA LEU A 67 22.02 -17.07 -4.20
C LEU A 67 23.40 -16.85 -4.84
N LEU A 68 23.54 -15.81 -5.66
CA LEU A 68 24.77 -15.56 -6.41
C LEU A 68 25.85 -14.83 -5.60
N LEU A 69 25.43 -13.89 -4.74
CA LEU A 69 26.33 -13.02 -3.98
C LEU A 69 26.40 -13.35 -2.50
N ASN A 70 25.66 -14.37 -2.03
CA ASN A 70 25.48 -14.70 -0.61
C ASN A 70 24.95 -13.50 0.21
N TYR A 71 24.12 -12.66 -0.42
CA TYR A 71 23.57 -11.46 0.21
C TYR A 71 22.24 -11.76 0.90
N ASN A 72 22.34 -12.31 2.10
CA ASN A 72 21.20 -12.84 2.86
C ASN A 72 20.10 -11.81 3.18
N ALA A 73 20.42 -10.52 3.20
CA ALA A 73 19.45 -9.44 3.43
C ALA A 73 18.39 -9.32 2.31
N ALA A 74 18.64 -9.88 1.14
CA ALA A 74 17.71 -9.88 0.02
C ALA A 74 16.73 -11.06 0.01
N ASP A 75 16.63 -11.82 1.11
CA ASP A 75 15.67 -12.92 1.24
C ASP A 75 14.26 -12.41 1.53
N PHE A 76 13.38 -12.51 0.54
CA PHE A 76 11.97 -12.11 0.61
C PHE A 76 10.99 -13.26 0.32
N LEU A 77 11.46 -14.51 0.45
CA LEU A 77 10.68 -15.72 0.17
C LEU A 77 9.40 -15.83 1.00
N LEU A 78 9.35 -15.26 2.20
CA LEU A 78 8.15 -15.21 3.03
C LEU A 78 7.34 -13.96 2.77
N ALA A 79 7.97 -12.78 2.92
CA ALA A 79 7.26 -11.51 2.94
C ALA A 79 6.61 -11.16 1.60
N GLY A 80 7.29 -11.41 0.46
CA GLY A 80 6.78 -11.09 -0.86
C GLY A 80 5.49 -11.82 -1.22
N PRO A 81 5.47 -13.17 -1.20
CA PRO A 81 4.27 -13.95 -1.48
C PRO A 81 3.14 -13.70 -0.49
N PHE A 82 3.45 -13.56 0.80
CA PHE A 82 2.47 -13.26 1.83
C PHE A 82 1.78 -11.91 1.57
N LEU A 83 2.54 -10.85 1.28
CA LEU A 83 2.00 -9.53 0.92
C LEU A 83 1.14 -9.59 -0.34
N ALA A 84 1.60 -10.31 -1.37
CA ALA A 84 0.84 -10.47 -2.60
C ALA A 84 -0.49 -11.19 -2.35
N GLY A 85 -0.46 -12.25 -1.55
CA GLY A 85 -1.66 -12.97 -1.12
C GLY A 85 -2.62 -12.08 -0.35
N LEU A 86 -2.11 -11.38 0.65
CA LEU A 86 -2.87 -10.50 1.53
C LEU A 86 -3.54 -9.34 0.77
N LEU A 87 -2.88 -8.77 -0.22
CA LEU A 87 -3.39 -7.60 -0.94
C LEU A 87 -4.16 -7.95 -2.22
N ALA A 88 -3.71 -8.94 -3.00
CA ALA A 88 -4.29 -9.26 -4.30
C ALA A 88 -5.00 -10.63 -4.36
N GLY A 89 -4.94 -11.39 -3.27
CA GLY A 89 -5.62 -12.68 -3.12
C GLY A 89 -4.69 -13.89 -3.31
N PRO A 90 -5.19 -15.11 -2.99
CA PRO A 90 -4.37 -16.31 -2.88
C PRO A 90 -3.63 -16.67 -4.17
N TYR A 91 -4.26 -16.47 -5.32
CA TYR A 91 -3.63 -16.75 -6.62
C TYR A 91 -2.46 -15.81 -6.92
N ALA A 92 -2.60 -14.51 -6.61
CA ALA A 92 -1.49 -13.56 -6.77
C ALA A 92 -0.33 -13.91 -5.85
N GLY A 93 -0.63 -14.29 -4.59
CA GLY A 93 0.37 -14.78 -3.65
C GLY A 93 1.08 -16.04 -4.15
N ALA A 94 0.35 -17.02 -4.69
CA ALA A 94 0.92 -18.23 -5.27
C ALA A 94 1.83 -17.94 -6.46
N ILE A 95 1.43 -17.02 -7.36
CA ILE A 95 2.25 -16.60 -8.51
C ILE A 95 3.58 -15.95 -8.03
N VAL A 96 3.51 -15.03 -7.06
CA VAL A 96 4.73 -14.45 -6.49
C VAL A 96 5.56 -15.51 -5.77
N GLY A 97 4.92 -16.44 -5.08
CA GLY A 97 5.59 -17.57 -4.43
C GLY A 97 6.33 -18.47 -5.42
N THR A 98 5.72 -18.80 -6.56
CA THR A 98 6.39 -19.57 -7.62
C THR A 98 7.53 -18.79 -8.26
N LEU A 99 7.36 -17.48 -8.51
CA LEU A 99 8.39 -16.61 -9.06
C LEU A 99 9.62 -16.54 -8.14
N LEU A 100 9.43 -16.34 -6.84
CA LEU A 100 10.53 -16.24 -5.88
C LEU A 100 11.14 -17.60 -5.54
N GLY A 101 10.31 -18.64 -5.49
CA GLY A 101 10.73 -19.98 -5.15
C GLY A 101 11.48 -20.69 -6.28
N SER A 102 11.22 -20.34 -7.55
CA SER A 102 11.86 -21.01 -8.69
C SER A 102 13.40 -20.85 -8.74
N PRO A 103 13.99 -19.64 -8.57
CA PRO A 103 15.46 -19.54 -8.53
C PRO A 103 16.05 -20.22 -7.29
N ALA A 104 15.38 -20.19 -6.15
CA ALA A 104 15.84 -20.90 -4.96
C ALA A 104 15.83 -22.43 -5.14
N LEU A 105 14.79 -22.97 -5.80
CA LEU A 105 14.71 -24.37 -6.18
C LEU A 105 15.85 -24.77 -7.14
N ILE A 106 16.13 -23.95 -8.14
CA ILE A 106 17.25 -24.16 -9.07
C ILE A 106 18.59 -24.09 -8.32
N GLY A 107 18.71 -23.23 -7.31
CA GLY A 107 19.85 -23.12 -6.40
C GLY A 107 20.01 -24.29 -5.43
N GLY A 108 19.11 -25.28 -5.46
CA GLY A 108 19.17 -26.49 -4.63
C GLY A 108 18.28 -26.46 -3.38
N GLU A 109 17.51 -25.39 -3.14
CA GLU A 109 16.59 -25.28 -2.02
C GLU A 109 15.23 -25.89 -2.34
N VAL A 110 15.08 -27.21 -2.22
CA VAL A 110 13.89 -27.96 -2.66
C VAL A 110 12.59 -27.51 -1.97
N GLY A 111 12.66 -27.10 -0.71
CA GLY A 111 11.51 -26.64 0.08
C GLY A 111 11.13 -25.17 -0.15
N ALA A 112 11.97 -24.38 -0.80
CA ALA A 112 11.76 -22.93 -0.95
C ALA A 112 10.50 -22.60 -1.76
N MET A 113 10.27 -23.28 -2.88
CA MET A 113 9.12 -23.04 -3.73
C MET A 113 7.78 -23.41 -3.06
N PRO A 114 7.58 -24.64 -2.52
CA PRO A 114 6.34 -24.99 -1.83
C PRO A 114 6.09 -24.11 -0.60
N PHE A 115 7.13 -23.73 0.14
CA PHE A 115 7.01 -22.82 1.27
C PHE A 115 6.54 -21.41 0.81
N ALA A 116 7.16 -20.83 -0.21
CA ALA A 116 6.81 -19.51 -0.74
C ALA A 116 5.36 -19.48 -1.28
N VAL A 117 4.95 -20.53 -1.99
CA VAL A 117 3.56 -20.71 -2.46
C VAL A 117 2.61 -20.82 -1.27
N GLY A 118 2.96 -21.58 -0.24
CA GLY A 118 2.21 -21.71 1.00
C GLY A 118 2.04 -20.38 1.74
N CYS A 119 3.09 -19.53 1.78
CA CYS A 119 3.01 -18.17 2.31
C CYS A 119 2.02 -17.31 1.53
N GLY A 120 2.01 -17.44 0.19
CA GLY A 120 1.06 -16.74 -0.67
C GLY A 120 -0.40 -17.15 -0.39
N PHE A 121 -0.66 -18.44 -0.26
CA PHE A 121 -1.98 -18.95 0.11
C PHE A 121 -2.40 -18.53 1.53
N ALA A 122 -1.47 -18.53 2.49
CA ALA A 122 -1.75 -18.09 3.86
C ALA A 122 -2.16 -16.62 3.90
N GLY A 123 -1.42 -15.73 3.20
CA GLY A 123 -1.79 -14.32 3.06
C GLY A 123 -3.15 -14.15 2.39
N GLY A 124 -3.41 -14.90 1.32
CA GLY A 124 -4.69 -14.89 0.61
C GLY A 124 -5.86 -15.40 1.46
N GLY A 125 -5.67 -16.47 2.22
CA GLY A 125 -6.67 -17.01 3.15
C GLY A 125 -7.05 -16.01 4.25
N ILE A 126 -6.06 -15.33 4.82
CA ILE A 126 -6.30 -14.26 5.81
C ILE A 126 -7.10 -13.12 5.17
N ARG A 127 -6.79 -12.72 3.93
CA ARG A 127 -7.55 -11.70 3.20
C ARG A 127 -9.03 -12.04 3.05
N GLU A 128 -9.38 -13.32 2.86
CA GLU A 128 -10.76 -13.77 2.65
C GLU A 128 -11.59 -13.67 3.93
N VAL A 129 -10.94 -13.90 5.07
CA VAL A 129 -11.59 -13.93 6.40
C VAL A 129 -11.53 -12.57 7.10
N CYS A 130 -10.44 -11.82 6.89
CA CYS A 130 -10.18 -10.54 7.55
C CYS A 130 -10.95 -9.38 6.88
N PRO A 131 -11.55 -8.46 7.64
CA PRO A 131 -12.06 -7.21 7.10
C PRO A 131 -10.97 -6.45 6.35
N LYS A 132 -11.25 -6.06 5.10
CA LYS A 132 -10.24 -5.43 4.22
C LYS A 132 -9.60 -4.19 4.82
N GLU A 133 -10.36 -3.43 5.60
CA GLU A 133 -9.85 -2.23 6.27
C GLU A 133 -8.85 -2.56 7.37
N ALA A 134 -9.04 -3.67 8.09
CA ALA A 134 -8.12 -4.08 9.15
C ALA A 134 -6.70 -4.35 8.62
N ILE A 135 -6.56 -4.83 7.37
CA ILE A 135 -5.27 -5.04 6.72
C ILE A 135 -4.50 -3.72 6.64
N TRP A 136 -5.16 -2.62 6.31
CA TRP A 136 -4.54 -1.30 6.16
C TRP A 136 -4.19 -0.63 7.49
N HIS A 137 -4.76 -1.10 8.60
CA HIS A 137 -4.42 -0.63 9.95
C HIS A 137 -3.13 -1.25 10.50
N LEU A 138 -2.59 -2.29 9.88
CA LEU A 138 -1.30 -2.87 10.29
C LEU A 138 -0.19 -1.82 10.13
N SER A 139 0.42 -1.46 11.24
CA SER A 139 1.47 -0.43 11.32
C SER A 139 2.72 -1.00 11.98
N PRO A 140 3.93 -0.57 11.60
CA PRO A 140 5.15 -0.90 12.34
C PRO A 140 5.11 -0.55 13.82
N LEU A 141 4.28 0.45 14.20
CA LEU A 141 4.07 0.86 15.60
C LEU A 141 3.05 -0.01 16.35
N PHE A 142 2.50 -1.05 15.73
CA PHE A 142 1.57 -2.00 16.35
C PHE A 142 2.10 -2.55 17.69
N PHE A 143 3.41 -2.73 17.80
CA PHE A 143 4.05 -3.25 19.01
C PHE A 143 3.88 -2.35 20.23
N THR A 144 3.69 -1.04 20.06
CA THR A 144 3.47 -0.10 21.19
C THR A 144 2.13 -0.34 21.87
N ASP A 145 1.13 -0.78 21.13
CA ASP A 145 -0.22 -1.05 21.62
C ASP A 145 -0.53 -2.55 21.75
N LEU A 146 0.48 -3.41 21.56
CA LEU A 146 0.33 -4.87 21.60
C LEU A 146 -0.36 -5.36 22.89
N HIS A 147 -0.04 -4.76 24.04
CA HIS A 147 -0.64 -5.09 25.32
C HIS A 147 -2.16 -4.82 25.35
N ARG A 148 -2.63 -3.76 24.69
CA ARG A 148 -4.06 -3.41 24.60
C ARG A 148 -4.80 -4.41 23.72
N HIS A 149 -4.21 -4.78 22.57
CA HIS A 149 -4.78 -5.78 21.67
C HIS A 149 -4.84 -7.16 22.32
N ALA A 150 -3.75 -7.58 23.00
CA ALA A 150 -3.71 -8.82 23.75
C ALA A 150 -4.78 -8.86 24.89
N TRP A 151 -4.91 -7.77 25.62
CA TRP A 151 -5.92 -7.64 26.68
C TRP A 151 -7.34 -7.71 26.13
N GLN A 152 -7.61 -7.11 24.96
CA GLN A 152 -8.93 -7.17 24.32
C GLN A 152 -9.31 -8.58 23.89
N VAL A 153 -8.37 -9.38 23.39
CA VAL A 153 -8.62 -10.79 23.04
C VAL A 153 -8.94 -11.59 24.30
N VAL A 154 -8.13 -11.44 25.36
CA VAL A 154 -8.32 -12.18 26.61
C VAL A 154 -9.62 -11.77 27.32
N SER A 155 -9.93 -10.47 27.39
CA SER A 155 -11.07 -9.95 28.15
C SER A 155 -12.41 -10.07 27.44
N ARG A 156 -12.42 -10.01 26.09
CA ARG A 156 -13.65 -9.98 25.28
C ARG A 156 -13.90 -11.22 24.44
N PHE A 157 -12.95 -12.17 24.39
CA PHE A 157 -12.98 -13.35 23.53
C PHE A 157 -13.26 -13.03 22.05
N LYS A 158 -12.86 -11.82 21.59
CA LYS A 158 -13.02 -11.41 20.19
C LYS A 158 -11.69 -11.57 19.48
N VAL A 159 -11.77 -12.10 18.26
CA VAL A 159 -10.60 -12.17 17.37
C VAL A 159 -10.13 -10.76 17.03
N ASP A 160 -8.91 -10.44 17.44
CA ASP A 160 -8.26 -9.19 17.00
C ASP A 160 -7.51 -9.47 15.70
N TRP A 161 -8.00 -8.87 14.63
CA TRP A 161 -7.45 -9.06 13.29
C TRP A 161 -6.02 -8.56 13.16
N LEU A 162 -5.65 -7.52 13.91
CA LEU A 162 -4.27 -7.00 13.92
C LEU A 162 -3.30 -8.00 14.54
N LEU A 163 -3.71 -8.66 15.62
CA LEU A 163 -2.92 -9.75 16.21
C LEU A 163 -2.76 -10.92 15.25
N LEU A 164 -3.83 -11.32 14.54
CA LEU A 164 -3.76 -12.39 13.55
C LEU A 164 -2.81 -12.02 12.41
N LEU A 165 -2.90 -10.78 11.90
CA LEU A 165 -2.04 -10.27 10.82
C LEU A 165 -0.57 -10.20 11.23
N ALA A 166 -0.27 -9.92 12.50
CA ALA A 166 1.09 -9.92 13.02
C ALA A 166 1.58 -11.33 13.37
N ALA A 167 0.71 -12.19 13.90
CA ALA A 167 1.07 -13.56 14.30
C ALA A 167 1.30 -14.49 13.11
N ALA A 168 0.57 -14.31 12.01
CA ALA A 168 0.69 -15.19 10.85
C ALA A 168 2.09 -15.19 10.21
N PRO A 169 2.76 -14.04 9.93
CA PRO A 169 4.15 -14.05 9.48
C PRO A 169 5.11 -14.69 10.47
N VAL A 170 4.89 -14.51 11.78
CA VAL A 170 5.70 -15.15 12.81
C VAL A 170 5.51 -16.68 12.79
N GLY A 171 4.28 -17.15 12.67
CA GLY A 171 3.99 -18.58 12.53
C GLY A 171 4.66 -19.20 11.30
N LEU A 172 4.59 -18.50 10.15
CA LEU A 172 5.27 -18.94 8.93
C LEU A 172 6.80 -18.95 9.09
N GLU A 173 7.36 -17.97 9.80
CA GLU A 173 8.79 -17.93 10.10
C GLU A 173 9.20 -19.10 11.01
N LEU A 174 8.40 -19.43 12.03
CA LEU A 174 8.65 -20.58 12.88
C LEU A 174 8.59 -21.90 12.10
N ILE A 175 7.63 -22.03 11.16
CA ILE A 175 7.58 -23.18 10.25
C ILE A 175 8.85 -23.25 9.41
N ARG A 176 9.30 -22.12 8.84
CA ARG A 176 10.54 -22.02 8.04
C ARG A 176 11.75 -22.47 8.85
N GLN A 177 11.88 -21.98 10.09
CA GLN A 177 12.96 -22.35 10.99
C GLN A 177 12.91 -23.84 11.35
N GLY A 178 11.71 -24.37 11.66
CA GLY A 178 11.52 -25.79 11.96
C GLY A 178 11.91 -26.71 10.79
N VAL A 179 11.53 -26.36 9.57
CA VAL A 179 11.93 -27.08 8.35
C VAL A 179 13.43 -26.98 8.13
N GLY A 180 14.01 -25.78 8.28
CA GLY A 180 15.45 -25.57 8.13
C GLY A 180 16.28 -26.33 9.16
N LEU A 181 15.87 -26.35 10.42
CA LEU A 181 16.54 -27.12 11.48
C LEU A 181 16.44 -28.62 11.26
N ARG A 182 15.32 -29.12 10.71
CA ARG A 182 15.08 -30.56 10.50
C ARG A 182 15.77 -31.11 9.25
N PHE A 183 15.76 -30.34 8.15
CA PHE A 183 16.20 -30.79 6.83
C PHE A 183 17.44 -30.07 6.31
N GLY A 184 17.94 -29.07 7.04
CA GLY A 184 19.13 -28.30 6.67
C GLY A 184 18.87 -27.15 5.69
N THR A 185 19.92 -26.37 5.45
CA THR A 185 19.88 -25.20 4.55
C THR A 185 19.66 -25.57 3.08
N ASN A 186 19.92 -26.82 2.69
CA ASN A 186 19.61 -27.32 1.35
C ASN A 186 18.09 -27.50 1.12
N ALA A 187 17.30 -27.60 2.20
CA ALA A 187 15.86 -27.67 2.07
C ALA A 187 15.24 -26.29 1.90
N ILE A 188 15.66 -25.34 2.71
CA ILE A 188 15.20 -23.96 2.68
C ILE A 188 16.19 -23.05 3.40
N PHE A 189 16.40 -21.86 2.87
CA PHE A 189 17.18 -20.84 3.57
C PHE A 189 16.43 -20.32 4.81
N PHE A 190 17.14 -20.22 5.94
CA PHE A 190 16.62 -19.64 7.19
C PHE A 190 17.74 -18.98 7.98
N TYR A 191 17.38 -18.07 8.85
CA TYR A 191 18.31 -17.43 9.78
C TYR A 191 18.41 -18.28 11.05
N GLN A 192 19.61 -18.68 11.45
CA GLN A 192 19.83 -19.41 12.70
C GLN A 192 19.97 -18.43 13.86
N PRO A 193 19.06 -18.45 14.85
CA PRO A 193 19.21 -17.64 16.05
C PRO A 193 20.16 -18.31 17.05
N ASP A 194 21.18 -17.60 17.51
CA ASP A 194 22.12 -18.06 18.54
C ASP A 194 21.55 -17.83 19.96
N SER A 195 20.49 -17.07 20.09
CA SER A 195 19.87 -16.73 21.37
C SER A 195 18.38 -16.41 21.21
N LEU A 196 17.64 -16.44 22.33
CA LEU A 196 16.22 -16.05 22.34
C LEU A 196 16.02 -14.60 21.84
N LEU A 197 16.95 -13.70 22.16
CA LEU A 197 16.91 -12.33 21.67
C LEU A 197 17.00 -12.29 20.13
N MET A 198 17.89 -13.07 19.52
CA MET A 198 18.02 -13.15 18.07
C MET A 198 16.78 -13.75 17.43
N ALA A 199 16.19 -14.77 18.01
CA ALA A 199 14.92 -15.32 17.56
C ALA A 199 13.78 -14.27 17.59
N ALA A 200 13.71 -13.48 18.64
CA ALA A 200 12.75 -12.37 18.75
C ALA A 200 13.01 -11.29 17.71
N LEU A 201 14.26 -10.93 17.42
CA LEU A 201 14.62 -9.96 16.38
C LEU A 201 14.29 -10.46 14.97
N ILE A 202 14.48 -11.76 14.69
CA ILE A 202 14.08 -12.37 13.41
C ILE A 202 12.55 -12.29 13.26
N ALA A 203 11.78 -12.67 14.30
CA ALA A 203 10.34 -12.59 14.29
C ALA A 203 9.86 -11.15 14.11
N LEU A 204 10.45 -10.20 14.84
CA LEU A 204 10.16 -8.76 14.71
C LEU A 204 10.44 -8.26 13.28
N SER A 205 11.61 -8.59 12.72
CA SER A 205 11.97 -8.23 11.34
C SER A 205 11.00 -8.82 10.33
N THR A 206 10.49 -10.03 10.56
CA THR A 206 9.53 -10.69 9.68
C THR A 206 8.18 -9.96 9.70
N VAL A 207 7.67 -9.59 10.87
CA VAL A 207 6.45 -8.77 10.97
C VAL A 207 6.65 -7.40 10.35
N LEU A 208 7.77 -6.72 10.62
CA LEU A 208 8.08 -5.41 10.05
C LEU A 208 8.22 -5.46 8.53
N SER A 209 8.74 -6.55 7.96
CA SER A 209 8.85 -6.73 6.51
C SER A 209 7.48 -6.80 5.80
N VAL A 210 6.42 -7.09 6.55
CA VAL A 210 5.03 -7.04 6.08
C VAL A 210 4.38 -5.70 6.43
N ALA A 211 4.57 -5.20 7.65
CA ALA A 211 3.91 -4.00 8.14
C ALA A 211 4.41 -2.71 7.46
N ILE A 212 5.71 -2.62 7.15
CA ILE A 212 6.30 -1.44 6.49
C ILE A 212 5.70 -1.19 5.10
N PRO A 213 5.67 -2.17 4.17
CA PRO A 213 4.99 -2.01 2.89
C PRO A 213 3.54 -1.60 3.04
N ILE A 214 2.77 -2.27 3.90
CA ILE A 214 1.36 -1.96 4.12
C ILE A 214 1.20 -0.51 4.58
N LYS A 215 2.03 -0.04 5.51
CA LYS A 215 1.97 1.35 5.99
C LYS A 215 2.29 2.36 4.89
N ILE A 216 3.36 2.14 4.12
CA ILE A 216 3.75 3.01 3.00
C ILE A 216 2.61 3.09 1.97
N TRP A 217 2.05 1.94 1.59
CA TRP A 217 0.99 1.87 0.60
C TRP A 217 -0.34 2.45 1.11
N ASN A 218 -0.64 2.28 2.40
CA ASN A 218 -1.81 2.90 3.01
C ASN A 218 -1.69 4.43 3.06
N THR A 219 -0.52 4.96 3.40
CA THR A 219 -0.27 6.41 3.37
C THR A 219 -0.51 6.97 1.97
N ALA A 220 0.06 6.35 0.93
CA ALA A 220 -0.15 6.76 -0.45
C ALA A 220 -1.62 6.63 -0.91
N ARG A 221 -2.35 5.61 -0.40
CA ARG A 221 -3.79 5.44 -0.66
C ARG A 221 -4.60 6.57 -0.03
N ILE A 222 -4.28 6.95 1.20
CA ILE A 222 -4.96 8.05 1.91
C ILE A 222 -4.68 9.37 1.22
N GLU A 223 -3.42 9.66 0.89
CA GLU A 223 -3.03 10.88 0.17
C GLU A 223 -3.78 11.03 -1.15
N HIS A 224 -3.89 9.96 -1.93
CA HIS A 224 -4.64 9.98 -3.18
C HIS A 224 -6.13 10.26 -2.97
N ARG A 225 -6.75 9.63 -1.97
CA ARG A 225 -8.18 9.86 -1.64
C ARG A 225 -8.42 11.31 -1.19
N LEU A 226 -7.50 11.88 -0.41
CA LEU A 226 -7.59 13.29 0.01
C LEU A 226 -7.48 14.22 -1.20
N GLN A 227 -6.52 13.98 -2.11
CA GLN A 227 -6.39 14.78 -3.34
C GLN A 227 -7.64 14.70 -4.22
N GLU A 228 -8.25 13.51 -4.34
CA GLU A 228 -9.50 13.34 -5.07
C GLU A 228 -10.65 14.12 -4.43
N GLN A 229 -10.78 14.06 -3.10
CA GLN A 229 -11.77 14.83 -2.35
C GLN A 229 -11.58 16.34 -2.50
N ASP A 230 -10.34 16.82 -2.43
CA ASP A 230 -10.02 18.24 -2.61
C ASP A 230 -10.39 18.72 -4.03
N THR A 231 -10.14 17.88 -5.05
CA THR A 231 -10.53 18.19 -6.44
C THR A 231 -12.05 18.29 -6.57
N LEU A 232 -12.79 17.31 -6.03
CA LEU A 232 -14.26 17.33 -6.06
C LEU A 232 -14.85 18.51 -5.28
N LEU A 233 -14.25 18.90 -4.16
CA LEU A 233 -14.65 20.07 -3.40
C LEU A 233 -14.39 21.36 -4.21
N MET A 234 -13.27 21.45 -4.92
CA MET A 234 -12.97 22.59 -5.76
C MET A 234 -13.95 22.68 -6.93
N GLU A 235 -14.25 21.56 -7.62
CA GLU A 235 -15.26 21.50 -8.68
C GLU A 235 -16.65 21.94 -8.15
N ALA A 236 -17.08 21.41 -7.01
CA ALA A 236 -18.36 21.80 -6.39
C ALA A 236 -18.41 23.30 -6.03
N ARG A 237 -17.28 23.87 -5.58
CA ARG A 237 -17.19 25.32 -5.31
C ARG A 237 -17.31 26.13 -6.59
N VAL A 238 -16.61 25.73 -7.65
CA VAL A 238 -16.69 26.39 -8.97
C VAL A 238 -18.12 26.35 -9.51
N ASP A 239 -18.78 25.20 -9.43
CA ASP A 239 -20.18 25.04 -9.85
C ASP A 239 -21.14 25.87 -8.99
N ALA A 240 -20.94 25.92 -7.68
CA ALA A 240 -21.75 26.78 -6.81
C ALA A 240 -21.58 28.28 -7.16
N LEU A 241 -20.34 28.69 -7.44
CA LEU A 241 -20.04 30.07 -7.86
C LEU A 241 -20.66 30.40 -9.23
N ALA A 242 -20.55 29.49 -10.20
CA ALA A 242 -21.16 29.64 -11.52
C ALA A 242 -22.70 29.76 -11.44
N ASN A 243 -23.33 29.00 -10.54
CA ASN A 243 -24.78 29.03 -10.32
C ASN A 243 -25.26 30.30 -9.59
N GLN A 244 -24.39 31.01 -8.85
CA GLN A 244 -24.74 32.31 -8.24
C GLN A 244 -24.96 33.40 -9.29
N ILE A 245 -24.32 33.29 -10.44
CA ILE A 245 -24.64 34.12 -11.60
C ILE A 245 -25.80 33.43 -12.31
N ASN A 246 -27.05 33.85 -12.01
CA ASN A 246 -28.20 33.26 -12.66
C ASN A 246 -28.06 33.40 -14.21
N PRO A 247 -27.71 32.31 -14.96
CA PRO A 247 -27.43 32.39 -16.38
C PRO A 247 -28.64 32.88 -17.15
N HIS A 248 -29.82 32.48 -16.74
CA HIS A 248 -31.07 32.89 -17.37
C HIS A 248 -31.33 34.41 -17.22
N PHE A 249 -31.04 34.99 -16.05
CA PHE A 249 -31.10 36.42 -15.84
C PHE A 249 -30.12 37.15 -16.78
N LEU A 250 -28.89 36.66 -16.92
CA LEU A 250 -27.88 37.25 -17.78
C LEU A 250 -28.30 37.21 -19.25
N PHE A 251 -28.76 36.06 -19.75
CA PHE A 251 -29.26 35.91 -21.11
C PHE A 251 -30.47 36.79 -21.37
N ASN A 252 -31.43 36.87 -20.49
CA ASN A 252 -32.62 37.71 -20.62
C ASN A 252 -32.25 39.19 -20.63
N THR A 253 -31.33 39.58 -19.74
CA THR A 253 -30.86 40.99 -19.69
C THR A 253 -30.11 41.38 -21.00
N LEU A 254 -29.24 40.52 -21.50
CA LEU A 254 -28.53 40.72 -22.77
C LEU A 254 -29.49 40.78 -23.96
N THR A 255 -30.51 39.94 -24.01
CA THR A 255 -31.54 39.93 -25.03
C THR A 255 -32.36 41.24 -24.98
N SER A 256 -32.73 41.69 -23.78
CA SER A 256 -33.42 42.95 -23.59
C SER A 256 -32.57 44.17 -24.05
N ILE A 257 -31.29 44.17 -23.66
CA ILE A 257 -30.36 45.23 -24.13
C ILE A 257 -30.23 45.21 -25.64
N SER A 258 -30.10 44.03 -26.26
CA SER A 258 -30.00 43.90 -27.73
C SER A 258 -31.22 44.47 -28.46
N SER A 259 -32.42 44.26 -27.93
CA SER A 259 -33.65 44.80 -28.52
C SER A 259 -33.74 46.34 -28.42
N LEU A 260 -33.15 46.94 -27.37
CA LEU A 260 -33.16 48.38 -27.12
C LEU A 260 -32.07 49.15 -27.91
N ILE A 261 -31.05 48.50 -28.41
CA ILE A 261 -29.92 49.16 -29.11
C ILE A 261 -30.39 50.03 -30.28
N ARG A 262 -31.37 49.59 -31.05
CA ARG A 262 -31.89 50.34 -32.22
C ARG A 262 -32.96 51.34 -31.85
N SER A 263 -33.82 51.09 -30.87
CA SER A 263 -34.94 51.88 -30.49
C SER A 263 -34.63 52.95 -29.43
N GLN A 264 -33.78 52.62 -28.45
CA GLN A 264 -33.41 53.46 -27.32
C GLN A 264 -31.94 53.30 -26.92
N PRO A 265 -30.98 53.82 -27.71
CA PRO A 265 -29.55 53.56 -27.51
C PRO A 265 -29.02 54.05 -26.15
N GLU A 266 -29.50 55.17 -25.61
CA GLU A 266 -29.05 55.66 -24.29
C GLU A 266 -29.54 54.80 -23.13
N THR A 267 -30.75 54.26 -23.27
CA THR A 267 -31.30 53.30 -22.28
C THR A 267 -30.48 51.99 -22.30
N ALA A 268 -30.14 51.47 -23.49
CA ALA A 268 -29.30 50.30 -23.67
C ALA A 268 -27.92 50.49 -23.03
N ARG A 269 -27.29 51.64 -23.25
CA ARG A 269 -26.00 52.02 -22.65
C ARG A 269 -26.05 52.02 -21.12
N THR A 270 -27.11 52.62 -20.56
CA THR A 270 -27.30 52.67 -19.10
C THR A 270 -27.46 51.26 -18.49
N LEU A 271 -28.23 50.39 -19.16
CA LEU A 271 -28.40 49.00 -18.73
C LEU A 271 -27.09 48.18 -18.76
N ILE A 272 -26.24 48.36 -19.79
CA ILE A 272 -24.91 47.74 -19.88
C ILE A 272 -24.03 48.19 -18.70
N LEU A 273 -24.00 49.47 -18.37
CA LEU A 273 -23.22 49.99 -17.26
C LEU A 273 -23.72 49.43 -15.90
N LYS A 274 -25.04 49.34 -15.70
CA LYS A 274 -25.63 48.76 -14.50
C LYS A 274 -25.31 47.27 -14.39
N LEU A 275 -25.45 46.52 -15.48
CA LEU A 275 -25.09 45.09 -15.53
C LEU A 275 -23.61 44.85 -15.20
N SER A 276 -22.73 45.63 -15.82
CA SER A 276 -21.30 45.61 -15.60
C SER A 276 -20.94 45.86 -14.12
N THR A 277 -21.60 46.87 -13.52
CA THR A 277 -21.39 47.24 -12.12
C THR A 277 -21.89 46.12 -11.17
N MET A 278 -23.04 45.50 -11.48
CA MET A 278 -23.60 44.39 -10.72
C MET A 278 -22.69 43.16 -10.77
N LEU A 279 -22.21 42.77 -11.98
CA LEU A 279 -21.29 41.66 -12.13
C LEU A 279 -19.96 41.91 -11.39
N ARG A 280 -19.42 43.13 -11.48
CA ARG A 280 -18.21 43.50 -10.74
C ARG A 280 -18.38 43.43 -9.22
N ARG A 281 -19.55 43.84 -8.72
CA ARG A 281 -19.84 43.70 -7.28
C ARG A 281 -19.93 42.24 -6.86
N MET A 282 -20.62 41.38 -7.61
CA MET A 282 -20.69 39.96 -7.35
C MET A 282 -19.30 39.30 -7.30
N LEU A 283 -18.43 39.63 -8.25
CA LEU A 283 -17.07 39.09 -8.30
C LEU A 283 -16.17 39.63 -7.17
N ARG A 284 -16.32 40.89 -6.73
CA ARG A 284 -15.51 41.48 -5.64
C ARG A 284 -15.90 40.95 -4.23
N THR A 285 -17.15 40.58 -4.03
CA THR A 285 -17.57 40.01 -2.74
C THR A 285 -16.92 38.65 -2.47
N GLN A 286 -16.30 38.03 -3.48
CA GLN A 286 -15.61 36.75 -3.42
C GLN A 286 -14.13 36.84 -3.01
N GLU A 287 -13.48 38.01 -3.10
CA GLU A 287 -12.08 38.20 -2.71
C GLU A 287 -11.89 38.34 -1.19
N HIS A 288 -12.97 38.34 -0.41
CA HIS A 288 -12.95 38.51 1.06
C HIS A 288 -13.32 37.25 1.85
N PHE A 289 -13.37 36.07 1.21
CA PHE A 289 -13.50 34.77 1.85
C PHE A 289 -12.39 33.84 1.35
#